data_f2f3266f7e0ef6c13ed2f7f69c377d19
#
_entry.id   f2f3266f7e0ef6c13ed2f7f69c377d19
#
_cell.length_a   1.000
_cell.length_b   1.000
_cell.length_c   1.000
_cell.angle_alpha   90.00
_cell.angle_beta   90.00
_cell.angle_gamma   90.00
#
_symmetry.space_group_name_H-M   'P 1'
#
loop_
_entity.id
_entity.type
_entity.pdbx_description
1 polymer ?
#
loop_
_entity_poly.entity_id
_entity_poly.type
_entity_poly.pdbx_seq_one_letter_code
_entity_poly.pdbx_strand_id
1 'polypeptide(L)'
;PTAYDCAMAFAHAMLKAGGEDRASIQAGMQSFKVSNLGTDATTVGIGADGLSAAKAVYDAGGAVDFEGASGRVVFDDTGDRLELGIRTFSPSLQDGTWGWAY
;
A
#
# COMPACT_ATOMS: atom_id res chain seq x y z
N PRO A 1 3.28 -10.58 -1.00
CA PRO A 1 2.45 -9.45 -0.59
C PRO A 1 3.06 -8.09 -0.91
N THR A 2 4.36 -7.91 -0.67
CA THR A 2 5.02 -6.61 -0.92
C THR A 2 5.04 -6.26 -2.40
N ALA A 3 5.28 -7.24 -3.28
CA ALA A 3 5.26 -7.00 -4.73
C ALA A 3 3.86 -6.62 -5.22
N TYR A 4 2.83 -7.26 -4.67
CA TYR A 4 1.44 -6.92 -4.95
C TYR A 4 1.15 -5.48 -4.52
N ASP A 5 1.57 -5.11 -3.31
CA ASP A 5 1.34 -3.76 -2.79
C ASP A 5 2.08 -2.69 -3.59
N CYS A 6 3.27 -2.99 -4.11
CA CYS A 6 3.98 -2.09 -5.01
C CYS A 6 3.17 -1.83 -6.29
N ALA A 7 2.66 -2.89 -6.91
CA ALA A 7 1.84 -2.76 -8.12
C ALA A 7 0.57 -1.95 -7.84
N MET A 8 -0.09 -2.20 -6.73
CA MET A 8 -1.29 -1.47 -6.32
C MET A 8 -0.98 -0.02 -5.99
N ALA A 9 0.18 0.26 -5.38
CA ALA A 9 0.59 1.62 -5.11
C ALA A 9 0.77 2.44 -6.39
N PHE A 10 1.35 1.84 -7.43
CA PHE A 10 1.43 2.49 -8.74
C PHE A 10 0.04 2.74 -9.33
N ALA A 11 -0.87 1.79 -9.21
CA ALA A 11 -2.25 1.98 -9.68
C ALA A 11 -2.93 3.15 -8.94
N HIS A 12 -2.78 3.22 -7.63
CA HIS A 12 -3.29 4.33 -6.83
C HIS A 12 -2.66 5.66 -7.25
N ALA A 13 -1.35 5.67 -7.50
CA ALA A 13 -0.66 6.88 -7.93
C ALA A 13 -1.20 7.41 -9.26
N MET A 14 -1.44 6.51 -10.21
CA MET A 14 -2.04 6.88 -11.49
C MET A 14 -3.45 7.42 -11.32
N LEU A 15 -4.26 6.81 -10.48
CA LEU A 15 -5.61 7.29 -10.19
C LEU A 15 -5.60 8.67 -9.53
N LYS A 16 -4.70 8.87 -8.57
CA LYS A 16 -4.58 10.15 -7.86
C LYS A 16 -4.15 11.28 -8.79
N ALA A 17 -3.16 11.02 -9.64
CA ALA A 17 -2.58 12.03 -10.52
C ALA A 17 -3.37 12.21 -11.82
N GLY A 18 -4.18 11.22 -12.20
CA GLY A 18 -4.94 11.26 -13.44
C GLY A 18 -4.12 11.02 -14.69
N GLY A 19 -2.96 10.37 -14.57
CA GLY A 19 -2.08 10.07 -15.70
C GLY A 19 -1.18 8.88 -15.40
N GLU A 20 -0.59 8.34 -16.45
CA GLU A 20 0.25 7.14 -16.36
C GLU A 20 1.71 7.38 -16.75
N ASP A 21 2.07 8.63 -17.05
CA ASP A 21 3.45 8.99 -17.32
C ASP A 21 4.27 9.07 -16.02
N ARG A 22 5.59 9.08 -16.17
CA ARG A 22 6.51 9.04 -15.03
C ARG A 22 6.28 10.18 -14.04
N ALA A 23 6.08 11.39 -14.53
CA ALA A 23 5.86 12.56 -13.68
C ALA A 23 4.57 12.44 -12.90
N SER A 24 3.49 11.94 -13.53
CA SER A 24 2.20 11.72 -12.87
C SER A 24 2.30 10.66 -11.79
N ILE A 25 2.95 9.54 -12.06
CA ILE A 25 3.14 8.47 -11.09
C ILE A 25 3.95 8.99 -9.89
N GLN A 26 5.02 9.72 -10.15
CA GLN A 26 5.85 10.28 -9.08
C GLN A 26 5.05 11.26 -8.21
N ALA A 27 4.25 12.12 -8.83
CA ALA A 27 3.37 13.04 -8.11
C ALA A 27 2.32 12.29 -7.28
N GLY A 28 1.70 11.26 -7.87
CA GLY A 28 0.70 10.46 -7.19
C GLY A 28 1.27 9.67 -6.01
N MET A 29 2.51 9.22 -6.09
CA MET A 29 3.16 8.50 -4.99
C MET A 29 3.34 9.37 -3.75
N GLN A 30 3.37 10.69 -3.87
CA GLN A 30 3.44 11.58 -2.73
C GLN A 30 2.22 11.45 -1.80
N SER A 31 1.10 10.98 -2.33
CA SER A 31 -0.12 10.79 -1.53
C SER A 31 0.03 9.73 -0.44
N PHE A 32 1.02 8.84 -0.55
CA PHE A 32 1.29 7.82 0.46
C PHE A 32 2.13 8.35 1.63
N LYS A 33 2.65 9.56 1.57
CA LYS A 33 3.40 10.13 2.69
C LYS A 33 2.44 10.43 3.84
N VAL A 34 2.85 10.06 5.05
CA VAL A 34 2.02 10.24 6.24
C VAL A 34 1.62 11.71 6.41
N SER A 35 2.50 12.64 6.06
CA SER A 35 2.22 14.08 6.16
C SER A 35 1.11 14.54 5.20
N ASN A 36 0.84 13.79 4.14
CA ASN A 36 -0.18 14.12 3.14
C ASN A 36 -1.51 13.40 3.37
N LEU A 37 -1.58 12.46 4.31
CA LEU A 37 -2.82 11.73 4.58
C LEU A 37 -3.83 12.53 5.38
N GLY A 38 -3.36 13.35 6.31
CA GLY A 38 -4.24 14.09 7.21
C GLY A 38 -4.97 13.17 8.18
N THR A 39 -6.06 13.66 8.76
CA THR A 39 -6.86 12.93 9.75
C THR A 39 -8.12 12.30 9.16
N ASP A 40 -8.48 12.67 7.94
CA ASP A 40 -9.75 12.26 7.31
C ASP A 40 -9.54 11.28 6.14
N ALA A 41 -8.38 10.62 6.09
CA ALA A 41 -8.11 9.65 5.04
C ALA A 41 -9.06 8.46 5.13
N THR A 42 -9.57 8.04 3.97
CA THR A 42 -10.45 6.88 3.88
C THR A 42 -9.62 5.60 3.71
N THR A 43 -9.83 4.63 4.58
CA THR A 43 -9.14 3.34 4.48
C THR A 43 -9.75 2.52 3.34
N VAL A 44 -8.91 2.04 2.44
CA VAL A 44 -9.30 1.13 1.37
C VAL A 44 -8.43 -0.12 1.39
N GLY A 45 -8.99 -1.23 0.97
CA GLY A 45 -8.32 -2.51 0.99
C GLY A 45 -7.75 -2.93 -0.36
N ILE A 46 -7.45 -4.21 -0.47
CA ILE A 46 -6.86 -4.83 -1.65
C ILE A 46 -7.94 -5.19 -2.68
N GLY A 47 -7.48 -5.60 -3.87
CA GLY A 47 -8.34 -6.11 -4.93
C GLY A 47 -9.01 -5.02 -5.74
N ALA A 48 -9.86 -5.44 -6.67
CA ALA A 48 -10.59 -4.54 -7.56
C ALA A 48 -11.56 -3.65 -6.79
N ASP A 49 -12.19 -4.18 -5.74
CA ASP A 49 -13.11 -3.41 -4.91
C ASP A 49 -12.39 -2.29 -4.16
N GLY A 50 -11.20 -2.58 -3.63
CA GLY A 50 -10.38 -1.58 -2.97
C GLY A 50 -9.94 -0.50 -3.94
N LEU A 51 -9.56 -0.87 -5.15
CA LEU A 51 -9.13 0.08 -6.18
C LEU A 51 -10.30 0.96 -6.63
N SER A 52 -11.49 0.39 -6.79
CA SER A 52 -12.69 1.16 -7.13
C SER A 52 -13.06 2.15 -6.03
N ALA A 53 -12.97 1.74 -4.78
CA ALA A 53 -13.22 2.61 -3.64
C ALA A 53 -12.21 3.76 -3.58
N ALA A 54 -10.93 3.46 -3.85
CA ALA A 54 -9.87 4.47 -3.90
C ALA A 54 -10.14 5.49 -5.00
N LYS A 55 -10.53 5.01 -6.18
CA LYS A 55 -10.85 5.91 -7.29
C LYS A 55 -11.94 6.92 -6.92
N ALA A 56 -12.99 6.45 -6.26
CA ALA A 56 -14.07 7.32 -5.84
C ALA A 56 -13.59 8.40 -4.85
N VAL A 57 -12.70 8.04 -3.93
CA VAL A 57 -12.13 9.00 -2.98
C VAL A 57 -11.23 10.01 -3.68
N TYR A 58 -10.36 9.55 -4.58
CA TYR A 58 -9.47 10.44 -5.33
C TYR A 58 -10.26 11.40 -6.24
N ASP A 59 -11.30 10.91 -6.89
CA ASP A 59 -12.14 11.74 -7.77
C ASP A 59 -12.86 12.82 -6.96
N ALA A 60 -13.15 12.58 -5.70
CA ALA A 60 -13.74 13.55 -4.80
C ALA A 60 -12.71 14.50 -4.16
N GLY A 61 -11.42 14.33 -4.47
CA GLY A 61 -10.35 15.14 -3.91
C GLY A 61 -9.90 14.72 -2.52
N GLY A 62 -10.29 13.53 -2.07
CA GLY A 62 -9.94 13.02 -0.75
C GLY A 62 -8.60 12.31 -0.69
N ALA A 63 -8.18 11.96 0.52
CA ALA A 63 -7.00 11.16 0.78
C ALA A 63 -7.37 9.71 1.05
N VAL A 64 -6.51 8.80 0.63
CA VAL A 64 -6.69 7.35 0.80
C VAL A 64 -5.59 6.79 1.69
N ASP A 65 -6.00 6.00 2.68
CA ASP A 65 -5.12 5.20 3.53
C ASP A 65 -5.19 3.76 3.02
N PHE A 66 -4.19 3.36 2.23
CA PHE A 66 -4.19 2.05 1.59
C PHE A 66 -3.72 0.97 2.55
N GLU A 67 -4.61 0.02 2.86
CA GLU A 67 -4.31 -1.16 3.64
C GLU A 67 -4.02 -2.30 2.68
N GLY A 68 -2.75 -2.56 2.45
CA GLY A 68 -2.30 -3.56 1.48
C GLY A 68 -2.22 -4.97 2.07
N ALA A 69 -1.78 -5.91 1.23
CA ALA A 69 -1.59 -7.29 1.63
C ALA A 69 -0.44 -7.46 2.62
N SER A 70 0.54 -6.56 2.60
CA SER A 70 1.68 -6.55 3.54
C SER A 70 1.46 -5.59 4.70
N GLY A 71 0.26 -5.04 4.87
CA GLY A 71 -0.08 -4.07 5.87
C GLY A 71 -0.30 -2.68 5.29
N ARG A 72 -0.39 -1.70 6.14
CA ARG A 72 -0.62 -0.31 5.74
C ARG A 72 0.54 0.22 4.90
N VAL A 73 0.22 0.78 3.75
CA VAL A 73 1.22 1.35 2.84
C VAL A 73 1.31 2.85 3.07
N VAL A 74 2.28 3.24 3.87
CA VAL A 74 2.51 4.63 4.23
C VAL A 74 4.01 4.89 4.36
N PHE A 75 4.46 6.05 3.89
CA PHE A 75 5.87 6.41 3.87
C PHE A 75 6.12 7.67 4.71
N ASP A 76 7.34 7.79 5.22
CA ASP A 76 7.80 9.03 5.83
C ASP A 76 8.21 10.05 4.74
N ASP A 77 8.67 11.22 5.14
CA ASP A 77 9.02 12.28 4.19
C ASP A 77 10.25 11.96 3.36
N THR A 78 11.06 10.99 3.78
CA THR A 78 12.24 10.54 3.02
C THR A 78 11.90 9.40 2.06
N GLY A 79 10.69 8.86 2.11
CA GLY A 79 10.24 7.79 1.24
C GLY A 79 10.40 6.39 1.81
N ASP A 80 10.76 6.28 3.09
CA ASP A 80 10.87 4.98 3.77
C ASP A 80 9.50 4.55 4.28
N ARG A 81 9.24 3.24 4.19
CA ARG A 81 7.97 2.69 4.65
C ARG A 81 7.92 2.66 6.18
N LEU A 82 6.86 3.24 6.75
CA LEU A 82 6.71 3.37 8.20
C LEU A 82 6.20 2.10 8.88
N GLU A 83 5.28 1.39 8.22
CA GLU A 83 4.66 0.20 8.80
C GLU A 83 4.91 -1.00 7.89
N LEU A 84 5.99 -1.74 8.18
CA LEU A 84 6.33 -2.95 7.48
C LEU A 84 6.45 -4.08 8.48
N GLY A 85 5.52 -5.02 8.42
CA GLY A 85 5.61 -6.25 9.20
C GLY A 85 6.67 -7.17 8.61
N ILE A 86 7.65 -7.54 9.41
CA ILE A 86 8.67 -8.50 9.01
C ILE A 86 8.46 -9.76 9.83
N ARG A 87 8.33 -10.89 9.12
CA ARG A 87 8.25 -12.21 9.76
C ARG A 87 9.48 -12.99 9.39
N THR A 88 10.07 -13.61 10.38
CA THR A 88 11.15 -14.58 10.17
C THR A 88 10.57 -15.97 10.14
N PHE A 89 11.05 -16.77 9.20
CA PHE A 89 10.63 -18.16 9.05
C PHE A 89 11.83 -19.04 9.36
N SER A 90 11.63 -20.06 10.17
CA SER A 90 12.67 -21.05 10.42
C SER A 90 12.13 -22.44 10.18
N PRO A 91 12.96 -23.37 9.67
CA PRO A 91 12.52 -24.75 9.52
C PRO A 91 12.32 -25.36 10.91
N SER A 92 11.26 -26.14 11.06
CA SER A 92 10.98 -26.83 12.31
C SER A 92 10.55 -28.27 12.03
N LEU A 93 10.90 -29.17 12.93
CA LEU A 93 10.49 -30.55 12.86
C LEU A 93 9.36 -30.77 13.87
N GLN A 94 8.19 -31.12 13.36
CA GLN A 94 7.04 -31.44 14.19
C GLN A 94 6.44 -32.78 13.78
N ASP A 95 6.28 -33.66 14.74
CA ASP A 95 5.71 -34.99 14.51
C ASP A 95 6.39 -35.74 13.36
N GLY A 96 7.72 -35.61 13.27
CA GLY A 96 8.51 -36.25 12.22
C GLY A 96 8.43 -35.58 10.86
N THR A 97 7.78 -34.40 10.75
CA THR A 97 7.63 -33.69 9.51
C THR A 97 8.27 -32.30 9.60
N TRP A 98 9.06 -31.96 8.60
CA TRP A 98 9.65 -30.63 8.50
C TRP A 98 8.62 -29.63 7.98
N GLY A 99 8.58 -28.47 8.57
CA GLY A 99 7.73 -27.36 8.17
C GLY A 99 8.38 -26.03 8.48
N TRP A 100 7.64 -24.94 8.27
CA TRP A 100 8.09 -23.60 8.60
C TRP A 100 7.34 -23.06 9.80
N ALA A 101 8.08 -22.39 10.69
CA ALA A 101 7.52 -21.70 11.86
C ALA A 101 7.87 -20.22 11.83
N TYR A 102 6.99 -19.39 12.35
CA TYR A 102 7.21 -17.97 12.53
C TYR A 102 6.63 -17.47 13.84
#